data_9055fa4563c63e89657df06763423c31
#
_entry.id   9055fa4563c63e89657df06763423c31
#
_cell.length_a   1.000
_cell.length_b   1.000
_cell.length_c   1.000
_cell.angle_alpha   90.00
_cell.angle_beta   90.00
_cell.angle_gamma   90.00
#
_symmetry.space_group_name_H-M   'P 1'
#
loop_
_entity.id
_entity.type
_entity.pdbx_description
1 polymer ?
#
loop_
_entity_poly.entity_id
_entity_poly.type
_entity_poly.pdbx_seq_one_letter_code
_entity_poly.pdbx_strand_id
1 'polypeptide(L)'
;MGADVTLADIARLCDAFYIGGTKVGAFCGEAVVFTKPGLDDHFFTLMKKRGALLAKGRFLGLQFDVLFGQEDGELRYQRIGRHAVELAQRIAEGFRAKGYELAIDSPTNQQFVILD
;
A
#
# COMPACT_ATOMS: atom_id res chain seq x y z
N MET A 1 3.11 8.50 -4.50
CA MET A 1 4.07 7.64 -3.79
C MET A 1 5.37 7.83 -4.55
N GLY A 2 6.54 7.81 -4.03
CA GLY A 2 7.80 8.19 -4.71
C GLY A 2 8.23 7.38 -5.95
N ALA A 3 7.30 6.68 -6.61
CA ALA A 3 7.55 5.93 -7.82
C ALA A 3 6.81 6.55 -9.02
N ASP A 4 7.36 6.36 -10.19
CA ASP A 4 6.79 6.75 -11.49
C ASP A 4 5.68 5.79 -11.98
N VAL A 5 5.32 4.78 -11.17
CA VAL A 5 4.31 3.76 -11.46
C VAL A 5 2.99 4.09 -10.79
N THR A 6 1.91 4.05 -11.56
CA THR A 6 0.54 4.27 -11.10
C THR A 6 -0.20 2.94 -10.85
N LEU A 7 -1.33 2.98 -10.15
CA LEU A 7 -2.21 1.81 -10.01
C LEU A 7 -2.73 1.31 -11.37
N ALA A 8 -2.93 2.22 -12.33
CA ALA A 8 -3.32 1.84 -13.68
C ALA A 8 -2.21 1.07 -14.42
N ASP A 9 -0.94 1.40 -14.18
CA ASP A 9 0.19 0.66 -14.73
C ASP A 9 0.27 -0.74 -14.16
N ILE A 10 0.08 -0.89 -12.83
CA ILE A 10 0.02 -2.20 -12.18
C ILE A 10 -1.14 -3.03 -12.76
N ALA A 11 -2.31 -2.42 -12.90
CA ALA A 11 -3.49 -3.10 -13.45
C ALA A 11 -3.30 -3.58 -14.90
N ARG A 12 -2.47 -2.91 -15.69
CA ARG A 12 -2.13 -3.38 -17.06
C ARG A 12 -1.18 -4.58 -17.07
N LEU A 13 -0.34 -4.69 -16.06
CA LEU A 13 0.73 -5.70 -15.99
C LEU A 13 0.35 -6.95 -15.20
N CYS A 14 -0.66 -6.86 -14.34
CA CYS A 14 -1.06 -7.95 -13.45
C CYS A 14 -2.50 -8.40 -13.74
N ASP A 15 -2.77 -9.68 -13.59
CA ASP A 15 -4.14 -10.24 -13.63
C ASP A 15 -4.88 -9.99 -12.32
N ALA A 16 -4.15 -10.00 -11.22
CA ALA A 16 -4.63 -9.66 -9.90
C ALA A 16 -3.48 -9.08 -9.07
N PHE A 17 -3.80 -8.20 -8.13
CA PHE A 17 -2.86 -7.68 -7.14
C PHE A 17 -3.59 -7.33 -5.84
N TYR A 18 -2.85 -7.08 -4.78
CA TYR A 18 -3.44 -6.60 -3.53
C TYR A 18 -2.86 -5.26 -3.12
N ILE A 19 -3.65 -4.52 -2.36
CA ILE A 19 -3.29 -3.22 -1.80
C ILE A 19 -3.34 -3.35 -0.29
N GLY A 20 -2.19 -3.18 0.36
CA GLY A 20 -2.10 -3.21 1.82
C GLY A 20 -2.67 -1.94 2.45
N GLY A 21 -3.42 -2.10 3.53
CA GLY A 21 -4.04 -0.98 4.26
C GLY A 21 -3.29 -0.61 5.54
N THR A 22 -2.66 -1.56 6.21
CA THR A 22 -2.14 -1.39 7.58
C THR A 22 -0.96 -0.41 7.69
N LYS A 23 -0.20 -0.20 6.62
CA LYS A 23 0.92 0.76 6.58
C LYS A 23 0.49 2.20 6.28
N VAL A 24 -0.78 2.39 5.94
CA VAL A 24 -1.35 3.69 5.59
C VAL A 24 -2.58 4.04 6.44
N GLY A 25 -2.71 3.40 7.62
CA GLY A 25 -3.70 3.77 8.62
C GLY A 25 -4.92 2.85 8.74
N ALA A 26 -5.07 1.80 7.94
CA ALA A 26 -6.08 0.79 8.20
C ALA A 26 -5.71 -0.02 9.45
N PHE A 27 -6.69 -0.36 10.24
CA PHE A 27 -6.52 -1.21 11.42
C PHE A 27 -6.12 -2.64 11.02
N CYS A 28 -6.73 -3.16 9.95
CA CYS A 28 -6.42 -4.49 9.41
C CYS A 28 -6.95 -4.63 7.98
N GLY A 29 -6.53 -5.69 7.31
CA GLY A 29 -7.03 -6.09 6.00
C GLY A 29 -6.24 -5.55 4.82
N GLU A 30 -6.52 -6.17 3.69
CA GLU A 30 -5.98 -5.84 2.39
C GLU A 30 -7.09 -5.87 1.34
N ALA A 31 -6.98 -5.03 0.30
CA ALA A 31 -7.89 -5.06 -0.83
C ALA A 31 -7.28 -5.91 -1.95
N VAL A 32 -8.02 -6.90 -2.41
CA VAL A 32 -7.64 -7.70 -3.59
C VAL A 32 -8.33 -7.11 -4.81
N VAL A 33 -7.56 -6.83 -5.85
CA VAL A 33 -8.02 -6.24 -7.11
C VAL A 33 -7.86 -7.26 -8.22
N PHE A 34 -8.95 -7.57 -8.92
CA PHE A 34 -8.95 -8.35 -10.15
C PHE A 34 -9.04 -7.40 -11.34
N THR A 35 -8.15 -7.55 -12.30
CA THR A 35 -8.01 -6.61 -13.43
C THR A 35 -8.67 -7.10 -14.72
N LYS A 36 -9.02 -8.39 -14.77
CA LYS A 36 -9.64 -9.03 -15.93
C LYS A 36 -11.00 -9.62 -15.57
N PRO A 37 -11.99 -9.56 -16.48
CA PRO A 37 -13.26 -10.24 -16.31
C PRO A 37 -13.08 -11.75 -16.10
N GLY A 38 -13.89 -12.35 -15.26
CA GLY A 38 -13.91 -13.79 -15.01
C GLY A 38 -12.88 -14.32 -14.00
N LEU A 39 -11.90 -13.50 -13.58
CA LEU A 39 -10.94 -13.91 -12.54
C LEU A 39 -11.59 -13.98 -11.14
N ASP A 40 -12.63 -13.21 -10.93
CA ASP A 40 -13.39 -13.17 -9.68
C ASP A 40 -14.61 -14.10 -9.66
N ASP A 41 -14.85 -14.83 -10.76
CA ASP A 41 -15.94 -15.80 -10.83
C ASP A 41 -15.82 -16.81 -9.67
N HIS A 42 -16.91 -16.93 -8.91
CA HIS A 42 -16.97 -17.79 -7.73
C HIS A 42 -16.00 -17.42 -6.57
N PHE A 43 -15.27 -16.30 -6.63
CA PHE A 43 -14.31 -15.92 -5.59
C PHE A 43 -14.95 -15.84 -4.20
N PHE A 44 -16.15 -15.24 -4.11
CA PHE A 44 -16.91 -15.18 -2.86
C PHE A 44 -17.22 -16.57 -2.30
N THR A 45 -17.63 -17.49 -3.16
CA THR A 45 -17.92 -18.89 -2.77
C THR A 45 -16.64 -19.59 -2.30
N LEU A 46 -15.51 -19.35 -2.98
CA LEU A 46 -14.22 -19.90 -2.59
C LEU A 46 -13.77 -19.36 -1.23
N MET A 47 -13.92 -18.06 -0.99
CA MET A 47 -13.64 -17.44 0.31
C MET A 47 -14.46 -18.10 1.41
N LYS A 48 -15.76 -18.26 1.20
CA LYS A 48 -16.67 -18.89 2.17
C LYS A 48 -16.28 -20.34 2.42
N LYS A 49 -15.99 -21.10 1.37
CA LYS A 49 -15.54 -22.50 1.45
C LYS A 49 -14.23 -22.67 2.24
N ARG A 50 -13.35 -21.67 2.17
CA ARG A 50 -12.05 -21.63 2.89
C ARG A 50 -12.14 -21.05 4.29
N GLY A 51 -13.34 -20.68 4.78
CA GLY A 51 -13.52 -20.02 6.06
C GLY A 51 -12.98 -18.59 6.13
N ALA A 52 -12.67 -18.00 4.98
CA ALA A 52 -12.07 -16.67 4.88
C ALA A 52 -13.09 -15.52 4.78
N LEU A 53 -14.38 -15.83 4.77
CA LEU A 53 -15.44 -14.82 4.71
C LEU A 53 -15.74 -14.28 6.11
N LEU A 54 -15.35 -13.03 6.34
CA LEU A 54 -15.65 -12.33 7.58
C LEU A 54 -17.14 -11.91 7.61
N ALA A 55 -17.88 -12.33 8.65
CA ALA A 55 -19.31 -11.99 8.82
C ALA A 55 -19.58 -10.48 8.90
N LYS A 56 -18.61 -9.69 9.34
CA LYS A 56 -18.64 -8.23 9.45
C LYS A 56 -17.66 -7.57 8.45
N GLY A 57 -17.57 -8.09 7.24
CA GLY A 57 -16.66 -7.63 6.19
C GLY A 57 -16.76 -6.14 5.87
N ARG A 58 -17.92 -5.52 6.08
CA ARG A 58 -18.08 -4.05 5.97
C ARG A 58 -17.08 -3.27 6.82
N PHE A 59 -16.60 -3.85 7.94
CA PHE A 59 -15.61 -3.22 8.80
C PHE A 59 -14.28 -3.02 8.09
N LEU A 60 -13.89 -3.98 7.23
CA LEU A 60 -12.72 -3.84 6.35
C LEU A 60 -13.01 -2.87 5.21
N GLY A 61 -14.18 -3.01 4.56
CA GLY A 61 -14.57 -2.16 3.45
C GLY A 61 -14.60 -0.67 3.80
N LEU A 62 -15.12 -0.30 4.97
CA LEU A 62 -15.15 1.09 5.43
C LEU A 62 -13.75 1.71 5.57
N GLN A 63 -12.74 0.94 5.98
CA GLN A 63 -11.38 1.42 6.08
C GLN A 63 -10.83 1.78 4.70
N PHE A 64 -11.04 0.91 3.71
CA PHE A 64 -10.63 1.17 2.34
C PHE A 64 -11.44 2.28 1.67
N ASP A 65 -12.73 2.39 1.95
CA ASP A 65 -13.56 3.51 1.50
C ASP A 65 -12.99 4.85 1.97
N VAL A 66 -12.61 4.95 3.24
CA VAL A 66 -11.94 6.14 3.79
C VAL A 66 -10.57 6.38 3.16
N LEU A 67 -9.75 5.34 2.99
CA LEU A 67 -8.41 5.45 2.42
C LEU A 67 -8.43 5.86 0.95
N PHE A 68 -9.41 5.39 0.18
CA PHE A 68 -9.59 5.74 -1.22
C PHE A 68 -10.52 6.95 -1.43
N GLY A 69 -10.99 7.56 -0.35
CA GLY A 69 -11.66 8.85 -0.39
C GLY A 69 -10.69 9.94 -0.88
N GLN A 70 -11.22 10.88 -1.67
CA GLN A 70 -10.47 12.03 -2.15
C GLN A 70 -10.51 13.17 -1.14
N GLU A 71 -9.38 13.84 -0.98
CA GLU A 71 -9.22 15.05 -0.20
C GLU A 71 -8.30 15.98 -0.98
N ASP A 72 -8.80 17.16 -1.30
CA ASP A 72 -8.09 18.14 -2.15
C ASP A 72 -7.64 17.61 -3.51
N GLY A 73 -8.43 16.69 -4.11
CA GLY A 73 -8.15 16.11 -5.42
C GLY A 73 -7.15 14.94 -5.41
N GLU A 74 -6.67 14.53 -4.25
CA GLU A 74 -5.78 13.40 -4.07
C GLU A 74 -6.41 12.30 -3.20
N LEU A 75 -6.11 11.03 -3.48
CA LEU A 75 -6.51 9.93 -2.60
C LEU A 75 -5.76 10.02 -1.26
N ARG A 76 -6.50 9.88 -0.15
CA ARG A 76 -5.90 9.86 1.19
C ARG A 76 -4.81 8.80 1.32
N TYR A 77 -5.00 7.63 0.73
CA TYR A 77 -4.00 6.57 0.63
C TYR A 77 -2.67 7.07 0.04
N GLN A 78 -2.72 7.81 -1.07
CA GLN A 78 -1.54 8.34 -1.74
C GLN A 78 -0.86 9.42 -0.90
N ARG A 79 -1.64 10.32 -0.30
CA ARG A 79 -1.14 11.38 0.59
C ARG A 79 -0.37 10.81 1.78
N ILE A 80 -0.94 9.81 2.47
CA ILE A 80 -0.29 9.16 3.62
C ILE A 80 1.00 8.46 3.16
N GLY A 81 0.95 7.71 2.06
CA GLY A 81 2.12 7.03 1.51
C GLY A 81 3.24 7.99 1.10
N ARG A 82 2.91 9.11 0.47
CA ARG A 82 3.89 10.16 0.12
C ARG A 82 4.53 10.76 1.37
N HIS A 83 3.72 11.13 2.36
CA HIS A 83 4.24 11.67 3.62
C HIS A 83 5.21 10.71 4.32
N ALA A 84 4.91 9.40 4.33
CA ALA A 84 5.81 8.40 4.88
C ALA A 84 7.15 8.33 4.13
N VAL A 85 7.14 8.44 2.81
CA VAL A 85 8.37 8.48 1.99
C VAL A 85 9.17 9.75 2.28
N GLU A 86 8.53 10.92 2.33
CA GLU A 86 9.18 12.20 2.64
C GLU A 86 9.89 12.17 4.01
N LEU A 87 9.22 11.61 5.03
CA LEU A 87 9.83 11.46 6.36
C LEU A 87 11.01 10.48 6.34
N ALA A 88 10.91 9.39 5.60
CA ALA A 88 12.00 8.42 5.46
C ALA A 88 13.23 9.04 4.77
N GLN A 89 13.03 9.86 3.73
CA GLN A 89 14.14 10.57 3.08
C GLN A 89 14.80 11.56 4.05
N ARG A 90 14.04 12.30 4.84
CA ARG A 90 14.60 13.19 5.88
C ARG A 90 15.42 12.42 6.93
N ILE A 91 14.98 11.20 7.30
CA ILE A 91 15.75 10.33 8.19
C ILE A 91 17.06 9.91 7.53
N ALA A 92 17.01 9.49 6.26
CA ALA A 92 18.20 9.11 5.49
C ALA A 92 19.22 10.26 5.40
N GLU A 93 18.76 11.48 5.11
CA GLU A 93 19.59 12.69 5.09
C GLU A 93 20.21 12.98 6.46
N GLY A 94 19.44 12.79 7.53
CA GLY A 94 19.93 12.97 8.90
C GLY A 94 21.06 12.00 9.26
N PHE A 95 20.97 10.74 8.82
CA PHE A 95 22.05 9.76 9.00
C PHE A 95 23.29 10.12 8.18
N ARG A 96 23.11 10.46 6.90
CA ARG A 96 24.22 10.90 6.04
C ARG A 96 24.95 12.13 6.61
N ALA A 97 24.20 13.11 7.12
CA ALA A 97 24.78 14.31 7.73
C ALA A 97 25.62 14.00 8.99
N LYS A 98 25.37 12.86 9.63
CA LYS A 98 26.14 12.36 10.79
C LYS A 98 27.27 11.42 10.41
N GLY A 99 27.53 11.20 9.11
CA GLY A 99 28.60 10.36 8.61
C GLY A 99 28.26 8.87 8.50
N TYR A 100 27.00 8.46 8.70
CA TYR A 100 26.58 7.08 8.47
C TYR A 100 26.36 6.81 6.98
N GLU A 101 26.72 5.62 6.57
CA GLU A 101 26.46 5.13 5.22
C GLU A 101 25.11 4.42 5.14
N LEU A 102 24.48 4.47 3.97
CA LEU A 102 23.31 3.69 3.64
C LEU A 102 23.70 2.54 2.72
N ALA A 103 23.23 1.33 3.00
CA ALA A 103 23.52 0.14 2.20
C ALA A 103 23.01 0.26 0.76
N ILE A 104 21.92 0.97 0.57
CA ILE A 104 21.33 1.28 -0.75
C ILE A 104 20.72 2.68 -0.72
N ASP A 105 20.66 3.33 -1.86
CA ASP A 105 19.92 4.59 -2.04
C ASP A 105 18.44 4.25 -2.35
N SER A 106 17.64 4.13 -1.28
CA SER A 106 16.25 3.70 -1.39
C SER A 106 15.31 4.88 -1.61
N PRO A 107 14.51 4.89 -2.70
CA PRO A 107 13.48 5.90 -2.92
C PRO A 107 12.18 5.61 -2.13
N THR A 108 12.15 4.56 -1.32
CA THR A 108 10.98 4.11 -0.57
C THR A 108 10.98 4.64 0.86
N ASN A 109 9.98 4.24 1.64
CA ASN A 109 9.93 4.51 3.08
C ASN A 109 10.80 3.56 3.93
N GLN A 110 11.54 2.65 3.30
CA GLN A 110 12.52 1.80 3.98
C GLN A 110 13.92 2.34 3.74
N GLN A 111 14.68 2.56 4.82
CA GLN A 111 16.05 3.03 4.79
C GLN A 111 16.96 2.05 5.51
N PHE A 112 18.10 1.75 4.94
CA PHE A 112 19.02 0.71 5.42
C PHE A 112 20.34 1.35 5.81
N VAL A 113 20.45 1.72 7.08
CA VAL A 113 21.66 2.34 7.65
C VAL A 113 22.67 1.26 8.03
N ILE A 114 23.93 1.44 7.65
CA ILE A 114 25.02 0.59 8.12
C ILE A 114 25.44 1.09 9.50
N LEU A 115 25.35 0.20 10.48
CA LEU A 115 25.81 0.44 11.84
C LEU A 115 27.01 -0.48 12.11
N ASP A 116 28.06 0.05 12.73
CA ASP A 116 29.25 -0.69 13.15
C ASP A 116 28.93 -1.65 14.33
#